data_676a692298c46441633fb7524648131a
#
_entry.id   676a692298c46441633fb7524648131a
#
_cell.length_a   1.000
_cell.length_b   1.000
_cell.length_c   1.000
_cell.angle_alpha   90.00
_cell.angle_beta   90.00
_cell.angle_gamma   90.00
#
_symmetry.space_group_name_H-M   'P 1'
#
loop_
_entity.id
_entity.type
_entity.pdbx_description
1 polymer ?
#
loop_
_entity_poly.entity_id
_entity_poly.type
_entity_poly.pdbx_seq_one_letter_code
_entity_poly.pdbx_strand_id
1 'polypeptide(L)'
;MGKQKLGEFLKNVQEKLCDSWKEPYELAFKVSRSLDYLFENSPRVGWVKADAISSAEANKEILFLKKENEKLLEQVNRLSLRAPIGSENFQQGNDTYNIIFHKRPSFPWGDDKEYEEKDDIQRNVSWNEIFLSIAPGLFNPVPYTEVQNYLFKPIHKLLGISELDYIIDEKNQEVIEIQLLALGLIETDKVIENGVYTYCTLTPYGRAEMVKLKAIKK
;
A
#
# COMPACT_ATOMS: atom_id res chain seq x y z
N MET A 1 -8.97 -81.71 -14.21
CA MET A 1 -8.41 -80.77 -13.17
C MET A 1 -8.32 -79.30 -13.63
N GLY A 2 -7.97 -79.02 -14.88
CA GLY A 2 -7.82 -77.60 -15.34
C GLY A 2 -9.13 -76.80 -15.44
N LYS A 3 -10.21 -77.38 -15.93
CA LYS A 3 -11.50 -76.76 -16.13
C LYS A 3 -12.19 -76.27 -14.81
N GLN A 4 -12.04 -77.08 -13.74
CA GLN A 4 -12.60 -76.75 -12.43
C GLN A 4 -11.88 -75.55 -11.79
N LYS A 5 -10.55 -75.56 -11.84
CA LYS A 5 -9.74 -74.39 -11.34
C LYS A 5 -10.00 -73.13 -12.12
N LEU A 6 -10.23 -73.21 -13.44
CA LEU A 6 -10.60 -72.09 -14.26
C LEU A 6 -11.99 -71.55 -13.88
N GLY A 7 -12.96 -72.46 -13.61
CA GLY A 7 -14.30 -72.05 -13.18
C GLY A 7 -14.30 -71.38 -11.83
N GLU A 8 -13.54 -71.79 -10.85
CA GLU A 8 -13.36 -71.16 -9.55
C GLU A 8 -12.65 -69.80 -9.68
N PHE A 9 -11.64 -69.71 -10.52
CA PHE A 9 -10.96 -68.46 -10.81
C PHE A 9 -11.92 -67.42 -11.43
N LEU A 10 -12.68 -67.81 -12.45
CA LEU A 10 -13.65 -66.89 -13.09
C LEU A 10 -14.74 -66.43 -12.11
N LYS A 11 -15.21 -67.33 -11.23
CA LYS A 11 -16.18 -66.99 -10.19
C LYS A 11 -15.61 -65.98 -9.21
N ASN A 12 -14.38 -66.13 -8.73
CA ASN A 12 -13.71 -65.21 -7.84
C ASN A 12 -13.39 -63.86 -8.50
N VAL A 13 -13.18 -63.80 -9.81
CA VAL A 13 -12.99 -62.57 -10.55
C VAL A 13 -14.32 -61.82 -10.75
N GLN A 14 -15.40 -62.59 -11.03
CA GLN A 14 -16.74 -61.98 -11.22
C GLN A 14 -17.35 -61.44 -9.92
N GLU A 15 -16.92 -61.91 -8.76
CA GLU A 15 -17.31 -61.33 -7.44
C GLU A 15 -16.68 -59.97 -7.18
N LYS A 16 -15.67 -59.61 -7.96
CA LYS A 16 -15.05 -58.26 -7.90
C LYS A 16 -15.64 -57.38 -8.99
N LEU A 17 -15.54 -56.07 -8.79
CA LEU A 17 -15.90 -55.09 -9.81
C LEU A 17 -14.99 -55.26 -11.04
N CYS A 18 -15.44 -56.06 -11.98
CA CYS A 18 -14.78 -56.30 -13.25
C CYS A 18 -15.77 -56.12 -14.40
N ASP A 19 -15.26 -55.70 -15.55
CA ASP A 19 -16.05 -55.55 -16.77
C ASP A 19 -15.40 -56.35 -17.90
N SER A 20 -16.18 -56.77 -18.87
CA SER A 20 -15.72 -57.57 -20.01
C SER A 20 -15.77 -56.73 -21.29
N TRP A 21 -14.92 -57.01 -22.23
CA TRP A 21 -14.87 -56.36 -23.55
C TRP A 21 -14.77 -57.40 -24.65
N LYS A 22 -15.27 -57.06 -25.82
CA LYS A 22 -15.17 -57.89 -27.00
C LYS A 22 -14.19 -57.31 -28.03
N GLU A 23 -14.14 -56.01 -28.13
CA GLU A 23 -13.34 -55.28 -29.08
C GLU A 23 -12.33 -54.35 -28.39
N PRO A 24 -11.13 -54.10 -28.97
CA PRO A 24 -10.09 -53.27 -28.37
C PRO A 24 -10.55 -51.86 -28.03
N TYR A 25 -11.38 -51.24 -28.88
CA TYR A 25 -11.88 -49.89 -28.65
C TYR A 25 -12.84 -49.82 -27.45
N GLU A 26 -13.62 -50.88 -27.21
CA GLU A 26 -14.50 -50.98 -26.05
C GLU A 26 -13.70 -51.03 -24.76
N LEU A 27 -12.58 -51.75 -24.74
CA LEU A 27 -11.65 -51.75 -23.61
C LEU A 27 -11.09 -50.34 -23.35
N ALA A 28 -10.58 -49.68 -24.40
CA ALA A 28 -10.04 -48.31 -24.27
C ALA A 28 -11.07 -47.32 -23.70
N PHE A 29 -12.30 -47.39 -24.21
CA PHE A 29 -13.38 -46.52 -23.71
C PHE A 29 -13.72 -46.79 -22.23
N LYS A 30 -13.85 -48.06 -21.86
CA LYS A 30 -14.18 -48.48 -20.46
C LYS A 30 -13.06 -48.07 -19.50
N VAL A 31 -11.80 -48.25 -19.89
CA VAL A 31 -10.64 -47.85 -19.08
C VAL A 31 -10.60 -46.37 -18.90
N SER A 32 -10.73 -45.56 -19.97
CA SER A 32 -10.74 -44.10 -19.87
C SER A 32 -11.86 -43.61 -18.94
N ARG A 33 -13.08 -44.12 -19.13
CA ARG A 33 -14.21 -43.73 -18.30
C ARG A 33 -14.03 -44.08 -16.83
N SER A 34 -13.44 -45.26 -16.54
CA SER A 34 -13.16 -45.69 -15.18
C SER A 34 -12.08 -44.84 -14.52
N LEU A 35 -11.06 -44.41 -15.28
CA LEU A 35 -10.01 -43.51 -14.80
C LEU A 35 -10.57 -42.11 -14.52
N ASP A 36 -11.39 -41.58 -15.42
CA ASP A 36 -12.04 -40.27 -15.24
C ASP A 36 -12.89 -40.29 -13.97
N TYR A 37 -13.72 -41.31 -13.79
CA TYR A 37 -14.52 -41.51 -12.58
C TYR A 37 -13.66 -41.56 -11.31
N LEU A 38 -12.52 -42.25 -11.38
CA LEU A 38 -11.59 -42.41 -10.25
C LEU A 38 -10.91 -41.08 -9.89
N PHE A 39 -10.52 -40.28 -10.89
CA PHE A 39 -9.95 -38.96 -10.69
C PHE A 39 -10.96 -37.97 -10.07
N GLU A 40 -12.22 -38.05 -10.51
CA GLU A 40 -13.26 -37.15 -10.00
C GLU A 40 -13.71 -37.52 -8.56
N ASN A 41 -13.89 -38.83 -8.30
CA ASN A 41 -14.52 -39.28 -7.05
C ASN A 41 -13.54 -39.74 -5.96
N SER A 42 -12.30 -39.99 -6.31
CA SER A 42 -11.26 -40.46 -5.39
C SER A 42 -9.90 -39.83 -5.72
N PRO A 43 -9.80 -38.47 -5.63
CA PRO A 43 -8.54 -37.83 -5.92
C PRO A 43 -7.46 -38.33 -4.94
N ARG A 44 -6.38 -38.84 -5.48
CA ARG A 44 -5.21 -39.29 -4.73
C ARG A 44 -3.99 -38.47 -5.18
N VAL A 45 -3.06 -38.32 -4.25
CA VAL A 45 -1.75 -37.73 -4.58
C VAL A 45 -1.06 -38.67 -5.58
N GLY A 46 -0.91 -38.18 -6.82
CA GLY A 46 -0.25 -38.93 -7.89
C GLY A 46 1.26 -39.11 -7.64
N TRP A 47 1.88 -39.99 -8.38
CA TRP A 47 3.34 -40.07 -8.43
C TRP A 47 3.90 -38.83 -9.16
N VAL A 48 4.76 -38.09 -8.45
CA VAL A 48 5.51 -36.97 -9.01
C VAL A 48 6.90 -37.47 -9.37
N LYS A 49 7.40 -37.11 -10.57
CA LYS A 49 8.77 -37.50 -10.95
C LYS A 49 9.76 -36.89 -9.94
N ALA A 50 10.79 -37.64 -9.62
CA ALA A 50 11.80 -37.23 -8.62
C ALA A 50 12.49 -35.92 -8.97
N ASP A 51 12.61 -35.58 -10.26
CA ASP A 51 13.15 -34.34 -10.78
C ASP A 51 12.19 -33.12 -10.60
N ALA A 52 10.90 -33.37 -10.39
CA ALA A 52 9.89 -32.34 -10.09
C ALA A 52 9.72 -32.07 -8.57
N ILE A 53 10.39 -32.89 -7.73
CA ILE A 53 10.42 -32.63 -6.28
C ILE A 53 11.64 -31.74 -6.00
N SER A 54 11.40 -30.58 -5.41
CA SER A 54 12.50 -29.69 -4.99
C SER A 54 13.47 -30.49 -4.09
N SER A 55 14.76 -30.38 -4.37
CA SER A 55 15.77 -31.06 -3.58
C SER A 55 15.72 -30.61 -2.12
N ALA A 56 16.22 -31.42 -1.20
CA ALA A 56 16.31 -31.03 0.21
C ALA A 56 17.13 -29.75 0.40
N GLU A 57 18.12 -29.54 -0.48
CA GLU A 57 18.94 -28.32 -0.54
C GLU A 57 18.10 -27.10 -0.96
N ALA A 58 17.31 -27.21 -2.03
CA ALA A 58 16.42 -26.15 -2.48
C ALA A 58 15.38 -25.76 -1.41
N ASN A 59 14.84 -26.75 -0.71
CA ASN A 59 13.91 -26.49 0.40
C ASN A 59 14.59 -25.77 1.57
N LYS A 60 15.84 -26.14 1.92
CA LYS A 60 16.63 -25.42 2.94
C LYS A 60 16.92 -23.98 2.52
N GLU A 61 17.27 -23.76 1.27
CA GLU A 61 17.53 -22.41 0.73
C GLU A 61 16.26 -21.56 0.75
N ILE A 62 15.10 -22.12 0.33
CA ILE A 62 13.81 -21.44 0.42
C ILE A 62 13.48 -21.04 1.86
N LEU A 63 13.70 -21.92 2.84
CA LEU A 63 13.48 -21.62 4.25
C LEU A 63 14.44 -20.55 4.78
N PHE A 64 15.70 -20.58 4.36
CA PHE A 64 16.69 -19.57 4.71
C PHE A 64 16.30 -18.20 4.16
N LEU A 65 15.98 -18.11 2.85
CA LEU A 65 15.56 -16.88 2.19
C LEU A 65 14.26 -16.30 2.77
N LYS A 66 13.31 -17.14 3.16
CA LYS A 66 12.09 -16.70 3.86
C LYS A 66 12.43 -16.04 5.20
N LYS A 67 13.27 -16.66 6.02
CA LYS A 67 13.69 -16.08 7.30
C LYS A 67 14.46 -14.78 7.12
N GLU A 68 15.32 -14.71 6.12
CA GLU A 68 16.06 -13.49 5.81
C GLU A 68 15.11 -12.37 5.34
N ASN A 69 14.14 -12.70 4.49
CA ASN A 69 13.11 -11.76 4.03
C ASN A 69 12.27 -11.23 5.20
N GLU A 70 11.81 -12.10 6.10
CA GLU A 70 11.09 -11.70 7.32
C GLU A 70 11.93 -10.74 8.19
N LYS A 71 13.22 -11.05 8.38
CA LYS A 71 14.14 -10.19 9.13
C LYS A 71 14.34 -8.84 8.45
N LEU A 72 14.52 -8.81 7.13
CA LEU A 72 14.66 -7.58 6.36
C LEU A 72 13.38 -6.73 6.40
N LEU A 73 12.21 -7.36 6.27
CA LEU A 73 10.92 -6.67 6.42
C LEU A 73 10.75 -6.05 7.81
N GLU A 74 11.16 -6.76 8.88
CA GLU A 74 11.13 -6.20 10.23
C GLU A 74 12.09 -5.01 10.37
N GLN A 75 13.28 -5.07 9.77
CA GLN A 75 14.23 -3.96 9.76
C GLN A 75 13.68 -2.76 8.99
N VAL A 76 13.11 -2.97 7.80
CA VAL A 76 12.45 -1.91 7.00
C VAL A 76 11.33 -1.26 7.80
N ASN A 77 10.47 -2.04 8.43
CA ASN A 77 9.37 -1.53 9.26
C ASN A 77 9.89 -0.69 10.45
N ARG A 78 10.96 -1.14 11.10
CA ARG A 78 11.57 -0.37 12.21
C ARG A 78 12.18 0.94 11.75
N LEU A 79 12.83 0.94 10.57
CA LEU A 79 13.46 2.14 10.00
C LEU A 79 12.41 3.12 9.49
N SER A 80 11.33 2.63 8.88
CA SER A 80 10.25 3.47 8.35
C SER A 80 9.45 4.22 9.43
N LEU A 81 9.58 3.80 10.71
CA LEU A 81 8.98 4.50 11.86
C LEU A 81 9.91 5.53 12.49
N ARG A 82 11.05 5.84 11.87
CA ARG A 82 12.02 6.83 12.38
C ARG A 82 12.13 8.00 11.42
N ALA A 83 12.48 9.15 11.99
CA ALA A 83 12.82 10.32 11.19
C ALA A 83 14.01 10.00 10.26
N PRO A 84 14.06 10.59 9.06
CA PRO A 84 15.21 10.47 8.17
C PRO A 84 16.51 10.92 8.83
N ILE A 85 17.61 10.26 8.50
CA ILE A 85 18.94 10.65 9.01
C ILE A 85 19.25 12.06 8.51
N GLY A 86 19.69 12.93 9.43
CA GLY A 86 20.00 14.33 9.12
C GLY A 86 18.83 15.29 9.31
N SER A 87 17.61 14.78 9.54
CA SER A 87 16.44 15.63 9.80
C SER A 87 16.53 16.41 11.11
N GLU A 88 17.37 15.97 12.03
CA GLU A 88 17.67 16.68 13.30
C GLU A 88 18.30 18.06 13.09
N ASN A 89 18.87 18.32 11.91
CA ASN A 89 19.46 19.61 11.57
C ASN A 89 18.45 20.61 11.02
N PHE A 90 17.20 20.19 10.79
CA PHE A 90 16.14 21.05 10.28
C PHE A 90 15.25 21.55 11.42
N GLN A 91 14.64 22.72 11.23
CA GLN A 91 13.60 23.21 12.14
C GLN A 91 12.47 22.18 12.22
N GLN A 92 12.03 21.90 13.44
CA GLN A 92 10.98 20.89 13.68
C GLN A 92 10.34 21.07 15.06
N GLY A 93 9.30 20.32 15.31
CA GLY A 93 8.69 20.30 16.64
C GLY A 93 8.09 21.66 17.01
N ASN A 94 8.60 22.27 18.08
CA ASN A 94 8.15 23.57 18.58
C ASN A 94 8.92 24.77 17.99
N ASP A 95 9.87 24.52 17.08
CA ASP A 95 10.48 25.61 16.32
C ASP A 95 9.40 26.33 15.51
N THR A 96 9.49 27.64 15.45
CA THR A 96 8.46 28.48 14.81
C THR A 96 8.90 28.91 13.42
N TYR A 97 7.94 28.92 12.51
CA TYR A 97 8.07 29.44 11.15
C TYR A 97 7.11 30.61 10.94
N ASN A 98 7.59 31.67 10.28
CA ASN A 98 6.77 32.85 9.98
C ASN A 98 6.06 32.67 8.64
N ILE A 99 4.75 32.54 8.67
CA ILE A 99 3.91 32.40 7.48
C ILE A 99 3.36 33.77 7.10
N ILE A 100 3.53 34.14 5.83
CA ILE A 100 3.05 35.38 5.24
C ILE A 100 1.78 35.06 4.45
N PHE A 101 0.76 35.88 4.65
CA PHE A 101 -0.52 35.79 3.96
C PHE A 101 -0.74 37.12 3.20
N HIS A 102 -0.85 37.03 1.88
CA HIS A 102 -1.16 38.13 1.01
C HIS A 102 -2.67 38.30 0.86
N LYS A 103 -3.15 39.51 0.93
CA LYS A 103 -4.56 39.80 0.65
C LYS A 103 -4.88 39.47 -0.80
N ARG A 104 -5.96 38.76 -1.04
CA ARG A 104 -6.44 38.51 -2.41
C ARG A 104 -6.92 39.81 -3.01
N PRO A 105 -6.56 40.11 -4.27
CA PRO A 105 -7.08 41.29 -4.95
C PRO A 105 -8.62 41.18 -5.03
N SER A 106 -9.31 42.14 -4.45
CA SER A 106 -10.73 42.33 -4.70
C SER A 106 -10.85 42.88 -6.13
N PHE A 107 -11.53 42.17 -7.02
CA PHE A 107 -11.89 42.70 -8.33
C PHE A 107 -13.12 43.62 -8.17
N PRO A 108 -12.98 44.95 -8.18
CA PRO A 108 -14.12 45.82 -8.37
C PRO A 108 -14.49 45.77 -9.85
N TRP A 109 -15.72 45.40 -10.14
CA TRP A 109 -16.31 45.70 -11.42
C TRP A 109 -16.44 47.22 -11.55
N GLY A 110 -15.43 47.89 -12.17
CA GLY A 110 -15.46 49.30 -12.51
C GLY A 110 -14.50 50.18 -11.71
N ASP A 111 -13.69 50.89 -12.48
CA ASP A 111 -12.77 51.97 -12.16
C ASP A 111 -11.39 51.61 -11.60
N ASP A 112 -10.40 52.17 -12.35
CA ASP A 112 -8.97 52.23 -12.07
C ASP A 112 -8.67 52.90 -10.72
N LYS A 113 -8.81 52.14 -9.63
CA LYS A 113 -8.23 52.53 -8.35
C LYS A 113 -6.97 51.71 -8.13
N GLU A 114 -5.85 52.44 -8.01
CA GLU A 114 -4.56 51.95 -7.55
C GLU A 114 -4.78 50.89 -6.47
N TYR A 115 -4.21 49.74 -6.69
CA TYR A 115 -4.14 48.67 -5.68
C TYR A 115 -3.36 49.25 -4.50
N GLU A 116 -4.02 49.64 -3.43
CA GLU A 116 -3.35 49.90 -2.17
C GLU A 116 -2.69 48.60 -1.73
N GLU A 117 -1.37 48.60 -1.86
CA GLU A 117 -0.53 47.56 -1.29
C GLU A 117 -0.72 47.50 0.24
N LYS A 118 -0.93 46.29 0.74
CA LYS A 118 -0.53 45.82 2.05
C LYS A 118 -1.52 45.93 3.21
N ASP A 119 -2.32 44.85 3.27
CA ASP A 119 -2.64 44.29 4.57
C ASP A 119 -2.15 42.84 4.61
N ASP A 120 -0.84 42.62 4.36
CA ASP A 120 -0.22 41.31 4.54
C ASP A 120 -0.26 40.94 6.02
N ILE A 121 -0.69 39.70 6.29
CA ILE A 121 -0.73 39.19 7.65
C ILE A 121 0.46 38.24 7.81
N GLN A 122 1.17 38.39 8.93
CA GLN A 122 2.25 37.45 9.31
C GLN A 122 1.88 36.72 10.59
N ARG A 123 2.14 35.43 10.64
CA ARG A 123 1.90 34.57 11.81
C ARG A 123 3.05 33.63 12.05
N ASN A 124 3.56 33.61 13.27
CA ASN A 124 4.50 32.60 13.73
C ASN A 124 3.75 31.38 14.22
N VAL A 125 4.08 30.23 13.63
CA VAL A 125 3.41 28.96 13.91
C VAL A 125 4.47 27.89 14.10
N SER A 126 4.31 27.00 15.07
CA SER A 126 5.24 25.90 15.24
C SER A 126 5.05 24.83 14.17
N TRP A 127 6.13 24.10 13.85
CA TRP A 127 6.07 23.00 12.89
C TRP A 127 5.12 21.88 13.34
N ASN A 128 4.99 21.67 14.66
CA ASN A 128 3.98 20.76 15.19
C ASN A 128 2.55 21.20 14.89
N GLU A 129 2.23 22.49 15.05
CA GLU A 129 0.89 23.02 14.75
C GLU A 129 0.60 22.95 13.25
N ILE A 130 1.57 23.33 12.40
CA ILE A 130 1.46 23.18 10.94
C ILE A 130 1.16 21.71 10.61
N PHE A 131 2.01 20.79 11.06
CA PHE A 131 1.85 19.36 10.79
C PHE A 131 0.51 18.82 11.29
N LEU A 132 0.13 19.11 12.53
CA LEU A 132 -1.11 18.62 13.12
C LEU A 132 -2.38 19.16 12.44
N SER A 133 -2.30 20.33 11.81
CA SER A 133 -3.41 20.85 11.02
C SER A 133 -3.60 20.09 9.71
N ILE A 134 -2.51 19.69 9.08
CA ILE A 134 -2.44 19.07 7.75
C ILE A 134 -2.63 17.55 7.80
N ALA A 135 -1.98 16.88 8.76
CA ALA A 135 -1.84 15.43 8.83
C ALA A 135 -3.17 14.66 8.72
N PRO A 136 -4.30 15.08 9.32
CA PRO A 136 -5.56 14.36 9.16
C PRO A 136 -6.07 14.30 7.71
N GLY A 137 -5.80 15.34 6.92
CA GLY A 137 -6.20 15.39 5.50
C GLY A 137 -5.38 14.45 4.62
N LEU A 138 -4.14 14.15 5.01
CA LEU A 138 -3.21 13.29 4.29
C LEU A 138 -3.17 11.84 4.81
N PHE A 139 -4.12 11.46 5.66
CA PHE A 139 -4.19 10.09 6.16
C PHE A 139 -4.43 9.07 5.04
N ASN A 140 -5.21 9.45 4.04
CA ASN A 140 -5.37 8.74 2.77
C ASN A 140 -4.57 9.46 1.68
N PRO A 141 -4.08 8.75 0.65
CA PRO A 141 -3.40 9.37 -0.49
C PRO A 141 -4.28 10.43 -1.17
N VAL A 142 -3.74 11.61 -1.39
CA VAL A 142 -4.42 12.74 -2.05
C VAL A 142 -3.72 13.05 -3.37
N PRO A 143 -4.44 13.19 -4.49
CA PRO A 143 -3.84 13.61 -5.75
C PRO A 143 -3.05 14.92 -5.59
N TYR A 144 -1.86 14.99 -6.17
CA TYR A 144 -0.98 16.16 -6.02
C TYR A 144 -1.61 17.46 -6.54
N THR A 145 -2.52 17.35 -7.51
CA THR A 145 -3.30 18.48 -8.01
C THR A 145 -4.23 19.10 -6.96
N GLU A 146 -4.59 18.33 -5.93
CA GLU A 146 -5.47 18.78 -4.85
C GLU A 146 -4.69 19.07 -3.54
N VAL A 147 -3.39 18.82 -3.53
CA VAL A 147 -2.53 18.96 -2.34
C VAL A 147 -2.67 20.34 -1.71
N GLN A 148 -2.75 21.40 -2.49
CA GLN A 148 -2.93 22.76 -1.99
C GLN A 148 -4.16 22.90 -1.07
N ASN A 149 -5.28 22.25 -1.42
CA ASN A 149 -6.47 22.25 -0.60
C ASN A 149 -6.28 21.54 0.74
N TYR A 150 -5.51 20.45 0.75
CA TYR A 150 -5.30 19.63 1.94
C TYR A 150 -4.14 20.11 2.81
N LEU A 151 -3.15 20.81 2.25
CA LEU A 151 -2.03 21.37 2.99
C LEU A 151 -2.35 22.78 3.53
N PHE A 152 -2.91 23.66 2.73
CA PHE A 152 -2.94 25.07 3.08
C PHE A 152 -4.28 25.55 3.65
N LYS A 153 -5.42 25.01 3.23
CA LYS A 153 -6.70 25.33 3.89
C LYS A 153 -6.74 25.03 5.38
N PRO A 154 -6.19 23.90 5.87
CA PRO A 154 -6.12 23.64 7.30
C PRO A 154 -5.29 24.68 8.07
N ILE A 155 -4.24 25.26 7.47
CA ILE A 155 -3.43 26.32 8.07
C ILE A 155 -4.25 27.61 8.20
N HIS A 156 -5.00 28.00 7.18
CA HIS A 156 -5.92 29.13 7.26
C HIS A 156 -6.92 28.96 8.42
N LYS A 157 -7.50 27.76 8.53
CA LYS A 157 -8.45 27.41 9.60
C LYS A 157 -7.80 27.45 10.99
N LEU A 158 -6.57 26.92 11.11
CA LEU A 158 -5.81 26.94 12.36
C LEU A 158 -5.62 28.37 12.88
N LEU A 159 -5.30 29.30 11.98
CA LEU A 159 -4.95 30.68 12.31
C LEU A 159 -6.14 31.64 12.30
N GLY A 160 -7.34 31.14 11.96
CA GLY A 160 -8.54 31.99 11.87
C GLY A 160 -8.47 33.03 10.76
N ILE A 161 -7.68 32.76 9.69
CA ILE A 161 -7.52 33.65 8.54
C ILE A 161 -8.42 33.14 7.41
N SER A 162 -9.26 34.05 6.86
CA SER A 162 -10.16 33.69 5.76
C SER A 162 -9.39 33.31 4.49
N GLU A 163 -9.62 32.09 3.98
CA GLU A 163 -9.05 31.63 2.70
C GLU A 163 -9.65 32.35 1.47
N LEU A 164 -10.78 33.04 1.64
CA LEU A 164 -11.40 33.82 0.59
C LEU A 164 -10.70 35.18 0.42
N ASP A 165 -10.22 35.75 1.53
CA ASP A 165 -9.62 37.06 1.56
C ASP A 165 -8.09 37.06 1.45
N TYR A 166 -7.46 35.94 1.84
CA TYR A 166 -6.00 35.82 1.90
C TYR A 166 -5.50 34.55 1.23
N ILE A 167 -4.26 34.57 0.76
CA ILE A 167 -3.52 33.44 0.23
C ILE A 167 -2.15 33.36 0.90
N ILE A 168 -1.70 32.16 1.24
CA ILE A 168 -0.33 31.97 1.73
C ILE A 168 0.66 32.28 0.61
N ASP A 169 1.72 33.03 0.93
CA ASP A 169 2.82 33.33 0.01
C ASP A 169 3.37 32.06 -0.62
N GLU A 170 3.64 32.09 -1.95
CA GLU A 170 4.06 30.89 -2.70
C GLU A 170 5.36 30.29 -2.15
N LYS A 171 6.33 31.12 -1.74
CA LYS A 171 7.58 30.63 -1.15
C LYS A 171 7.35 29.95 0.20
N ASN A 172 6.39 30.48 0.99
CA ASN A 172 6.00 29.83 2.23
C ASN A 172 5.33 28.47 1.98
N GLN A 173 4.52 28.36 0.92
CA GLN A 173 3.91 27.08 0.52
C GLN A 173 5.00 26.06 0.16
N GLU A 174 5.95 26.44 -0.69
CA GLU A 174 7.09 25.59 -1.08
C GLU A 174 7.93 25.15 0.12
N VAL A 175 8.24 26.09 1.02
CA VAL A 175 9.05 25.81 2.22
C VAL A 175 8.30 24.83 3.14
N ILE A 176 7.01 25.00 3.35
CA ILE A 176 6.20 24.10 4.19
C ILE A 176 6.22 22.68 3.60
N GLU A 177 5.99 22.55 2.29
CA GLU A 177 5.98 21.26 1.63
C GLU A 177 7.35 20.56 1.69
N ILE A 178 8.42 21.28 1.31
CA ILE A 178 9.80 20.76 1.33
C ILE A 178 10.20 20.36 2.75
N GLN A 179 9.84 21.17 3.75
CA GLN A 179 10.17 20.87 5.14
C GLN A 179 9.49 19.59 5.63
N LEU A 180 8.21 19.39 5.33
CA LEU A 180 7.48 18.20 5.70
C LEU A 180 8.05 16.94 5.00
N LEU A 181 8.47 17.07 3.73
CA LEU A 181 9.18 16.01 2.99
C LEU A 181 10.55 15.70 3.63
N ALA A 182 11.35 16.75 3.91
CA ALA A 182 12.68 16.60 4.50
C ALA A 182 12.65 15.99 5.90
N LEU A 183 11.61 16.30 6.67
CA LEU A 183 11.36 15.67 7.97
C LEU A 183 10.81 14.23 7.85
N GLY A 184 10.50 13.77 6.63
CA GLY A 184 9.93 12.45 6.39
C GLY A 184 8.53 12.28 6.94
N LEU A 185 7.79 13.36 7.12
CA LEU A 185 6.41 13.32 7.63
C LEU A 185 5.41 13.01 6.54
N ILE A 186 5.69 13.46 5.32
CA ILE A 186 4.90 13.19 4.11
C ILE A 186 5.80 12.58 3.03
N GLU A 187 5.19 11.93 2.08
CA GLU A 187 5.85 11.38 0.88
C GLU A 187 4.99 11.62 -0.36
N THR A 188 5.64 11.62 -1.52
CA THR A 188 4.96 11.73 -2.81
C THR A 188 5.26 10.47 -3.62
N ASP A 189 4.22 9.70 -3.93
CA ASP A 189 4.31 8.49 -4.75
C ASP A 189 3.75 8.72 -6.15
N LYS A 190 4.41 8.12 -7.14
CA LYS A 190 3.93 8.08 -8.52
C LYS A 190 3.25 6.75 -8.78
N VAL A 191 1.96 6.78 -9.08
CA VAL A 191 1.19 5.61 -9.50
C VAL A 191 1.00 5.67 -11.02
N ILE A 192 1.34 4.57 -11.71
CA ILE A 192 1.17 4.43 -13.16
C ILE A 192 -0.04 3.52 -13.40
N GLU A 193 -1.25 4.08 -13.29
CA GLU A 193 -2.48 3.45 -13.75
C GLU A 193 -3.12 4.37 -14.79
N ASN A 194 -3.13 3.98 -16.07
CA ASN A 194 -3.71 4.75 -17.19
C ASN A 194 -3.22 6.21 -17.31
N GLY A 195 -2.07 6.53 -16.73
CA GLY A 195 -1.46 7.86 -16.66
C GLY A 195 -0.52 7.97 -15.47
N VAL A 196 0.37 8.97 -15.48
CA VAL A 196 1.27 9.23 -14.34
C VAL A 196 0.52 10.15 -13.37
N TYR A 197 0.06 9.60 -12.26
CA TYR A 197 -0.53 10.37 -11.15
C TYR A 197 0.45 10.43 -9.99
N THR A 198 0.65 11.62 -9.44
CA THR A 198 1.43 11.80 -8.22
C THR A 198 0.46 12.00 -7.06
N TYR A 199 0.65 11.26 -5.99
CA TYR A 199 -0.14 11.37 -4.76
C TYR A 199 0.76 11.80 -3.62
N CYS A 200 0.18 12.56 -2.69
CA CYS A 200 0.80 12.92 -1.42
C CYS A 200 0.10 12.18 -0.28
N THR A 201 0.87 11.62 0.65
CA THR A 201 0.35 10.91 1.82
C THR A 201 1.30 11.04 3.00
N LEU A 202 0.82 10.66 4.19
CA LEU A 202 1.69 10.53 5.35
C LEU A 202 2.58 9.29 5.23
N THR A 203 3.86 9.45 5.54
CA THR A 203 4.76 8.30 5.74
C THR A 203 4.34 7.48 6.96
N PRO A 204 4.82 6.24 7.13
CA PRO A 204 4.65 5.50 8.38
C PRO A 204 5.13 6.27 9.62
N TYR A 205 6.26 6.99 9.49
CA TYR A 205 6.77 7.88 10.54
C TYR A 205 5.82 9.06 10.80
N GLY A 206 5.36 9.74 9.75
CA GLY A 206 4.40 10.84 9.88
C GLY A 206 3.10 10.42 10.55
N ARG A 207 2.58 9.23 10.25
CA ARG A 207 1.40 8.67 10.93
C ARG A 207 1.67 8.45 12.43
N ALA A 208 2.82 7.90 12.78
CA ALA A 208 3.21 7.68 14.17
C ALA A 208 3.35 9.01 14.94
N GLU A 209 4.00 10.02 14.35
CA GLU A 209 4.13 11.35 14.94
C GLU A 209 2.79 12.06 15.09
N MET A 210 1.90 11.98 14.09
CA MET A 210 0.55 12.52 14.21
C MET A 210 -0.19 11.91 15.41
N VAL A 211 -0.14 10.58 15.56
CA VAL A 211 -0.78 9.90 16.69
C VAL A 211 -0.15 10.33 18.02
N LYS A 212 1.16 10.36 18.11
CA LYS A 212 1.91 10.77 19.30
C LYS A 212 1.56 12.19 19.76
N LEU A 213 1.43 13.12 18.81
CA LEU A 213 1.15 14.53 19.09
C LEU A 213 -0.34 14.79 19.36
N LYS A 214 -1.26 14.05 18.71
CA LYS A 214 -2.69 14.31 18.77
C LYS A 214 -3.45 13.43 19.76
N ALA A 215 -2.87 12.30 20.18
CA ALA A 215 -3.52 11.40 21.12
C ALA A 215 -3.64 12.04 22.52
N ILE A 216 -4.80 11.90 23.13
CA ILE A 216 -5.06 12.34 24.51
C ILE A 216 -4.30 11.40 25.46
N LYS A 217 -3.35 11.95 26.20
CA LYS A 217 -2.62 11.21 27.23
C LYS A 217 -3.46 11.14 28.50
N LYS A 218 -3.36 10.01 29.22
CA LYS A 218 -3.97 9.83 30.55
C LYS A 218 -3.32 10.70 31.60
#